data_3ef27d9d155718f5a976b45f1f48ad87
#
_entry.id   3ef27d9d155718f5a976b45f1f48ad87
#
_cell.length_a   1.000
_cell.length_b   1.000
_cell.length_c   1.000
_cell.angle_alpha   90.00
_cell.angle_beta   90.00
_cell.angle_gamma   90.00
#
_symmetry.space_group_name_H-M   'P 1'
#
loop_
_entity.id
_entity.type
_entity.pdbx_description
1 polymer ?
#
loop_
_entity_poly.entity_id
_entity_poly.type
_entity_poly.pdbx_seq_one_letter_code
_entity_poly.pdbx_strand_id
1 'polypeptide(L)'
;MKTSVSFKITIFLAALFLLAGQNSYGQIHRIGGGLTFSSGAEFNYGETGNPGIVLKTWLALNKASTFHIVPSVTAYNRYKLETGMYVLTNLMFQGDLDFQYTIFTEGTVKAIAFGGGNATYLNSNFEAIVLTGNEIVTDESDFAFGANLGAGLELRMAPKWDFNISGKYLFSRYSQFVISVQGVYFFKSRRTAYRR
;
A
#
# COMPACT_ATOMS: atom_id res chain seq x y z
N MET A 1 -24.38 -4.51 17.22
CA MET A 1 -24.40 -4.00 15.82
C MET A 1 -23.02 -4.20 15.18
N LYS A 2 -22.64 -5.43 14.79
CA LYS A 2 -21.28 -5.77 14.24
C LYS A 2 -21.24 -6.03 12.72
N THR A 3 -22.29 -5.71 11.95
CA THR A 3 -22.43 -6.13 10.54
C THR A 3 -22.01 -5.08 9.50
N SER A 4 -21.59 -3.88 9.91
CA SER A 4 -21.40 -2.75 8.97
C SER A 4 -20.04 -2.76 8.24
N VAL A 5 -18.96 -3.28 8.83
CA VAL A 5 -17.59 -3.17 8.26
C VAL A 5 -17.40 -4.20 7.15
N SER A 6 -17.86 -5.43 7.33
CA SER A 6 -17.73 -6.50 6.33
C SER A 6 -18.46 -6.15 5.03
N PHE A 7 -19.65 -5.54 5.11
CA PHE A 7 -20.44 -5.14 3.95
C PHE A 7 -19.76 -4.04 3.11
N LYS A 8 -19.11 -3.07 3.76
CA LYS A 8 -18.39 -1.99 3.07
C LYS A 8 -17.13 -2.49 2.35
N ILE A 9 -16.41 -3.43 2.93
CA ILE A 9 -15.24 -4.06 2.30
C ILE A 9 -15.66 -4.88 1.08
N THR A 10 -16.78 -5.61 1.17
CA THR A 10 -17.30 -6.39 0.05
C THR A 10 -17.74 -5.50 -1.11
N ILE A 11 -18.39 -4.36 -0.84
CA ILE A 11 -18.78 -3.38 -1.89
C ILE A 11 -17.53 -2.79 -2.54
N PHE A 12 -16.49 -2.44 -1.78
CA PHE A 12 -15.25 -1.89 -2.32
C PHE A 12 -14.53 -2.91 -3.23
N LEU A 13 -14.44 -4.16 -2.80
CA LEU A 13 -13.88 -5.25 -3.61
C LEU A 13 -14.73 -5.52 -4.86
N ALA A 14 -16.06 -5.52 -4.75
CA ALA A 14 -16.95 -5.69 -5.89
C ALA A 14 -16.85 -4.54 -6.90
N ALA A 15 -16.73 -3.29 -6.43
CA ALA A 15 -16.51 -2.12 -7.29
C ALA A 15 -15.16 -2.20 -8.01
N LEU A 16 -14.11 -2.69 -7.33
CA LEU A 16 -12.80 -2.93 -7.95
C LEU A 16 -12.89 -4.00 -9.06
N PHE A 17 -13.67 -5.06 -8.85
CA PHE A 17 -13.91 -6.11 -9.85
C PHE A 17 -14.75 -5.63 -11.03
N LEU A 18 -15.77 -4.79 -10.80
CA LEU A 18 -16.62 -4.23 -11.86
C LEU A 18 -15.86 -3.23 -12.74
N LEU A 19 -14.93 -2.45 -12.18
CA LEU A 19 -14.04 -1.58 -12.94
C LEU A 19 -13.04 -2.37 -13.81
N ALA A 20 -12.70 -3.59 -13.45
CA ALA A 20 -11.80 -4.46 -14.21
C ALA A 20 -12.47 -5.09 -15.46
N GLY A 21 -13.80 -5.05 -15.58
CA GLY A 21 -14.58 -5.78 -16.60
C GLY A 21 -14.93 -5.02 -17.89
N GLN A 22 -14.66 -3.74 -18.00
CA GLN A 22 -15.09 -2.93 -19.15
C GLN A 22 -13.94 -2.54 -20.08
N ASN A 23 -13.91 -3.22 -21.23
CA ASN A 23 -13.26 -2.85 -22.51
C ASN A 23 -11.77 -2.42 -22.54
N SER A 24 -10.99 -3.26 -23.19
CA SER A 24 -9.74 -3.05 -23.97
C SER A 24 -8.59 -2.16 -23.45
N TYR A 25 -8.80 -1.14 -22.65
CA TYR A 25 -7.76 -0.24 -22.12
C TYR A 25 -7.54 -0.35 -20.60
N GLY A 26 -8.48 -0.90 -19.85
CA GLY A 26 -8.43 -1.03 -18.39
C GLY A 26 -8.05 -2.43 -17.88
N GLN A 27 -7.43 -3.28 -18.69
CA GLN A 27 -7.06 -4.62 -18.23
C GLN A 27 -5.87 -4.54 -17.27
N ILE A 28 -5.99 -5.26 -16.15
CA ILE A 28 -4.85 -5.52 -15.25
C ILE A 28 -3.79 -6.22 -16.10
N HIS A 29 -2.66 -5.58 -16.31
CA HIS A 29 -1.59 -6.13 -17.11
C HIS A 29 -0.41 -6.63 -16.27
N ARG A 30 -0.30 -6.18 -15.04
CA ARG A 30 0.71 -6.63 -14.08
C ARG A 30 0.21 -6.56 -12.64
N ILE A 31 0.77 -7.40 -11.79
CA ILE A 31 0.55 -7.45 -10.35
C ILE A 31 1.90 -7.44 -9.65
N GLY A 32 1.99 -6.80 -8.50
CA GLY A 32 3.21 -6.78 -7.70
C GLY A 32 2.92 -6.99 -6.23
N GLY A 33 3.88 -7.54 -5.54
CA GLY A 33 3.83 -7.72 -4.10
C GLY A 33 5.21 -7.69 -3.50
N GLY A 34 5.30 -7.28 -2.24
CA GLY A 34 6.57 -7.18 -1.57
C GLY A 34 6.50 -6.62 -0.17
N LEU A 35 7.66 -6.20 0.31
CA LEU A 35 7.83 -5.62 1.64
C LEU A 35 7.70 -4.10 1.58
N THR A 36 7.21 -3.53 2.67
CA THR A 36 7.14 -2.10 2.85
C THR A 36 7.58 -1.73 4.26
N PHE A 37 8.11 -0.53 4.41
CA PHE A 37 8.52 0.05 5.68
C PHE A 37 7.99 1.47 5.76
N SER A 38 7.29 1.80 6.83
CA SER A 38 6.84 3.16 7.10
C SER A 38 7.55 3.75 8.30
N SER A 39 7.74 5.06 8.29
CA SER A 39 8.32 5.82 9.39
C SER A 39 7.55 7.11 9.61
N GLY A 40 7.57 7.64 10.85
CA GLY A 40 7.02 8.96 11.17
C GLY A 40 5.54 8.99 11.54
N ALA A 41 4.86 7.87 11.61
CA ALA A 41 3.51 7.86 12.15
C ALA A 41 3.53 7.92 13.70
N GLU A 42 2.59 8.63 14.29
CA GLU A 42 2.48 8.79 15.76
C GLU A 42 2.36 7.44 16.52
N PHE A 43 1.84 6.41 15.85
CA PHE A 43 1.69 5.09 16.45
C PHE A 43 3.03 4.33 16.62
N ASN A 44 4.13 4.81 16.07
CA ASN A 44 5.46 4.21 16.25
C ASN A 44 6.23 4.78 17.45
N TYR A 45 5.67 5.72 18.19
CA TYR A 45 6.32 6.37 19.34
C TYR A 45 7.79 6.78 19.10
N GLY A 46 8.11 7.21 17.87
CA GLY A 46 9.43 7.72 17.50
C GLY A 46 10.52 6.66 17.29
N GLU A 47 10.21 5.38 17.42
CA GLU A 47 11.22 4.34 17.28
C GLU A 47 10.92 3.46 16.06
N THR A 48 11.87 3.27 15.18
CA THR A 48 11.96 2.31 14.07
C THR A 48 10.76 2.21 13.11
N GLY A 49 11.05 2.05 11.83
CA GLY A 49 10.04 1.89 10.79
C GLY A 49 9.12 0.68 11.03
N ASN A 50 7.85 0.84 10.70
CA ASN A 50 6.86 -0.23 10.81
C ASN A 50 6.89 -1.10 9.56
N PRO A 51 7.33 -2.38 9.64
CA PRO A 51 7.36 -3.27 8.49
C PRO A 51 5.95 -3.73 8.12
N GLY A 52 5.74 -3.99 6.83
CA GLY A 52 4.48 -4.48 6.31
C GLY A 52 4.65 -5.20 4.98
N ILE A 53 3.54 -5.66 4.46
CA ILE A 53 3.43 -6.25 3.13
C ILE A 53 2.51 -5.39 2.26
N VAL A 54 2.84 -5.28 0.99
CA VAL A 54 2.06 -4.52 0.02
C VAL A 54 1.72 -5.37 -1.20
N LEU A 55 0.48 -5.22 -1.68
CA LEU A 55 0.00 -5.75 -2.94
C LEU A 55 -0.42 -4.59 -3.83
N LYS A 56 0.01 -4.60 -5.11
CA LYS A 56 -0.34 -3.59 -6.11
C LYS A 56 -0.79 -4.25 -7.41
N THR A 57 -1.68 -3.55 -8.10
CA THR A 57 -2.06 -3.91 -9.48
C THR A 57 -1.92 -2.67 -10.37
N TRP A 58 -1.66 -2.87 -11.65
CA TRP A 58 -1.53 -1.77 -12.61
C TRP A 58 -2.51 -1.93 -13.74
N LEU A 59 -3.31 -0.88 -13.94
CA LEU A 59 -4.22 -0.73 -15.06
C LEU A 59 -3.63 0.32 -16.00
N ALA A 60 -3.31 -0.09 -17.23
CA ALA A 60 -2.77 0.84 -18.22
C ALA A 60 -3.88 1.75 -18.74
N LEU A 61 -3.65 3.07 -18.73
CA LEU A 61 -4.57 4.07 -19.26
C LEU A 61 -4.33 4.39 -20.75
N ASN A 62 -3.13 4.08 -21.25
CA ASN A 62 -2.77 4.35 -22.63
C ASN A 62 -2.03 3.17 -23.26
N LYS A 63 -2.04 3.12 -24.61
CA LYS A 63 -1.36 2.07 -25.40
C LYS A 63 0.15 2.00 -25.15
N ALA A 64 0.77 3.14 -24.87
CA ALA A 64 2.21 3.22 -24.60
C ALA A 64 2.57 2.71 -23.19
N SER A 65 1.57 2.44 -22.35
CA SER A 65 1.77 2.02 -20.94
C SER A 65 2.70 2.97 -20.16
N THR A 66 2.58 4.27 -20.43
CA THR A 66 3.29 5.31 -19.68
C THR A 66 2.48 5.83 -18.50
N PHE A 67 1.14 5.76 -18.59
CA PHE A 67 0.20 6.15 -17.54
C PHE A 67 -0.53 4.93 -17.01
N HIS A 68 -0.59 4.81 -15.69
CA HIS A 68 -1.29 3.73 -15.00
C HIS A 68 -2.13 4.26 -13.84
N ILE A 69 -3.25 3.59 -13.57
CA ILE A 69 -3.90 3.62 -12.27
C ILE A 69 -3.37 2.42 -11.49
N VAL A 70 -2.98 2.66 -10.24
CA VAL A 70 -2.31 1.67 -9.38
C VAL A 70 -3.02 1.58 -8.04
N PRO A 71 -4.11 0.78 -7.94
CA PRO A 71 -4.65 0.43 -6.65
C PRO A 71 -3.68 -0.45 -5.88
N SER A 72 -3.54 -0.18 -4.59
CA SER A 72 -2.72 -0.98 -3.69
C SER A 72 -3.34 -1.13 -2.31
N VAL A 73 -2.97 -2.23 -1.65
CA VAL A 73 -3.33 -2.49 -0.25
C VAL A 73 -2.06 -2.85 0.50
N THR A 74 -1.88 -2.24 1.65
CA THR A 74 -0.76 -2.48 2.57
C THR A 74 -1.30 -2.94 3.91
N ALA A 75 -0.73 -4.00 4.44
CA ALA A 75 -0.95 -4.45 5.80
C ALA A 75 0.37 -4.33 6.56
N TYR A 76 0.36 -3.53 7.61
CA TYR A 76 1.53 -3.38 8.48
C TYR A 76 1.53 -4.42 9.58
N ASN A 77 2.72 -4.76 10.06
CA ASN A 77 2.85 -5.68 11.17
C ASN A 77 2.20 -5.09 12.42
N ARG A 78 1.65 -5.96 13.25
CA ARG A 78 1.08 -5.55 14.53
C ARG A 78 2.21 -5.01 15.42
N TYR A 79 2.06 -3.77 15.87
CA TYR A 79 2.97 -3.16 16.82
C TYR A 79 2.44 -3.40 18.24
N LYS A 80 3.27 -3.94 19.11
CA LYS A 80 2.94 -4.17 20.53
C LYS A 80 3.96 -3.45 21.39
N LEU A 81 3.48 -2.51 22.22
CA LEU A 81 4.27 -1.85 23.26
C LEU A 81 3.80 -2.38 24.61
N GLU A 82 4.70 -3.02 25.31
CA GLU A 82 4.45 -3.60 26.63
C GLU A 82 5.26 -2.83 27.66
N THR A 83 4.57 -2.15 28.57
CA THR A 83 5.13 -1.46 29.72
C THR A 83 4.57 -2.15 30.95
N GLY A 84 5.30 -2.21 32.05
CA GLY A 84 4.84 -2.91 33.28
C GLY A 84 3.45 -2.52 33.80
N MET A 85 2.84 -1.46 33.27
CA MET A 85 1.52 -0.95 33.64
C MET A 85 0.47 -1.07 32.54
N TYR A 86 0.86 -1.18 31.26
CA TYR A 86 -0.08 -1.27 30.14
C TYR A 86 0.50 -2.00 28.95
N VAL A 87 -0.38 -2.52 28.12
CA VAL A 87 -0.09 -3.10 26.81
C VAL A 87 -0.85 -2.31 25.77
N LEU A 88 -0.14 -1.74 24.79
CA LEU A 88 -0.72 -1.08 23.63
C LEU A 88 -0.45 -1.94 22.40
N THR A 89 -1.51 -2.27 21.68
CA THR A 89 -1.43 -3.04 20.45
C THR A 89 -2.03 -2.26 19.31
N ASN A 90 -1.26 -1.93 18.28
CA ASN A 90 -1.70 -1.21 17.10
C ASN A 90 -1.67 -2.11 15.86
N LEU A 91 -2.74 -2.07 15.07
CA LEU A 91 -2.87 -2.72 13.78
C LEU A 91 -3.26 -1.69 12.73
N MET A 92 -2.50 -1.61 11.63
CA MET A 92 -2.76 -0.64 10.57
C MET A 92 -2.92 -1.33 9.22
N PHE A 93 -3.96 -0.90 8.49
CA PHE A 93 -4.16 -1.21 7.08
C PHE A 93 -4.25 0.09 6.28
N GLN A 94 -3.73 0.05 5.07
CA GLN A 94 -3.76 1.21 4.18
C GLN A 94 -4.17 0.76 2.78
N GLY A 95 -5.09 1.50 2.18
CA GLY A 95 -5.47 1.39 0.78
C GLY A 95 -5.04 2.65 0.03
N ASP A 96 -4.45 2.50 -1.15
CA ASP A 96 -4.07 3.62 -2.00
C ASP A 96 -4.65 3.47 -3.40
N LEU A 97 -4.90 4.61 -4.03
CA LEU A 97 -5.23 4.71 -5.45
C LEU A 97 -4.32 5.76 -6.07
N ASP A 98 -3.28 5.29 -6.75
CA ASP A 98 -2.24 6.13 -7.32
C ASP A 98 -2.38 6.27 -8.83
N PHE A 99 -2.07 7.46 -9.35
CA PHE A 99 -1.77 7.70 -10.75
C PHE A 99 -0.26 7.66 -10.92
N GLN A 100 0.22 6.70 -11.71
CA GLN A 100 1.64 6.52 -11.96
C GLN A 100 1.98 6.96 -13.38
N TYR A 101 3.07 7.72 -13.51
CA TYR A 101 3.66 8.14 -14.76
C TYR A 101 5.09 7.61 -14.88
N THR A 102 5.43 7.06 -16.06
CA THR A 102 6.81 6.67 -16.39
C THR A 102 7.54 7.89 -16.94
N ILE A 103 8.52 8.41 -16.19
CA ILE A 103 9.28 9.61 -16.52
C ILE A 103 10.25 9.31 -17.68
N PHE A 104 11.04 8.26 -17.54
CA PHE A 104 11.94 7.77 -18.59
C PHE A 104 12.15 6.25 -18.50
N THR A 105 12.63 5.70 -19.60
CA THR A 105 13.05 4.29 -19.68
C THR A 105 14.38 4.25 -20.41
N GLU A 106 15.41 3.75 -19.74
CA GLU A 106 16.73 3.58 -20.29
C GLU A 106 17.23 2.16 -20.01
N GLY A 107 17.45 1.40 -21.08
CA GLY A 107 17.85 0.01 -20.97
C GLY A 107 16.88 -0.83 -20.15
N THR A 108 17.33 -1.32 -19.00
CA THR A 108 16.54 -2.14 -18.06
C THR A 108 15.88 -1.33 -16.95
N VAL A 109 16.17 -0.03 -16.85
CA VAL A 109 15.72 0.84 -15.77
C VAL A 109 14.60 1.73 -16.25
N LYS A 110 13.56 1.89 -15.42
CA LYS A 110 12.51 2.89 -15.59
C LYS A 110 12.41 3.73 -14.33
N ALA A 111 12.34 5.04 -14.50
CA ALA A 111 11.98 5.94 -13.42
C ALA A 111 10.48 6.25 -13.49
N ILE A 112 9.84 6.22 -12.35
CA ILE A 112 8.41 6.46 -12.18
C ILE A 112 8.17 7.54 -11.15
N ALA A 113 7.14 8.36 -11.37
CA ALA A 113 6.54 9.22 -10.38
C ALA A 113 5.08 8.82 -10.21
N PHE A 114 4.55 8.98 -9.03
CA PHE A 114 3.15 8.68 -8.76
C PHE A 114 2.61 9.55 -7.63
N GLY A 115 1.31 9.72 -7.63
CA GLY A 115 0.59 10.41 -6.57
C GLY A 115 -0.89 10.07 -6.63
N GLY A 116 -1.56 10.19 -5.51
CA GLY A 116 -2.96 9.78 -5.44
C GLY A 116 -3.61 10.02 -4.09
N GLY A 117 -4.67 9.29 -3.85
CA GLY A 117 -5.37 9.26 -2.57
C GLY A 117 -5.03 8.03 -1.75
N ASN A 118 -5.10 8.16 -0.45
CA ASN A 118 -4.99 7.04 0.47
C ASN A 118 -6.11 7.04 1.52
N ALA A 119 -6.35 5.85 2.06
CA ALA A 119 -7.23 5.62 3.18
C ALA A 119 -6.52 4.70 4.17
N THR A 120 -6.35 5.14 5.40
CA THR A 120 -5.68 4.39 6.47
C THR A 120 -6.69 4.03 7.53
N TYR A 121 -6.73 2.76 7.90
CA TYR A 121 -7.47 2.24 9.05
C TYR A 121 -6.49 1.86 10.14
N LEU A 122 -6.66 2.43 11.31
CA LEU A 122 -5.90 2.13 12.52
C LEU A 122 -6.84 1.53 13.56
N ASN A 123 -6.44 0.43 14.16
CA ASN A 123 -7.07 -0.14 15.34
C ASN A 123 -6.04 -0.19 16.46
N SER A 124 -6.34 0.48 17.57
CA SER A 124 -5.54 0.56 18.78
C SER A 124 -6.28 -0.14 19.91
N ASN A 125 -5.65 -1.13 20.50
CA ASN A 125 -6.14 -1.80 21.70
C ASN A 125 -5.19 -1.44 22.86
N PHE A 126 -5.77 -0.80 23.88
CA PHE A 126 -5.07 -0.41 25.10
C PHE A 126 -5.59 -1.25 26.27
N GLU A 127 -4.71 -1.99 26.90
CA GLU A 127 -4.98 -2.81 28.09
C GLU A 127 -4.15 -2.27 29.26
N ALA A 128 -4.77 -1.71 30.29
CA ALA A 128 -4.06 -1.28 31.49
C ALA A 128 -4.26 -2.28 32.63
N ILE A 129 -3.16 -2.69 33.25
CA ILE A 129 -3.17 -3.54 34.44
C ILE A 129 -3.24 -2.62 35.67
N VAL A 130 -4.43 -2.48 36.24
CA VAL A 130 -4.61 -1.69 37.48
C VAL A 130 -4.32 -2.57 38.66
N LEU A 131 -3.52 -2.07 39.63
CA LEU A 131 -3.11 -2.78 40.86
C LEU A 131 -4.30 -3.26 41.73
N THR A 132 -5.51 -2.81 41.45
CA THR A 132 -6.75 -3.20 42.12
C THR A 132 -7.47 -4.40 41.50
N GLY A 133 -6.89 -5.05 40.48
CA GLY A 133 -7.47 -6.22 39.83
C GLY A 133 -8.53 -5.94 38.77
N ASN A 134 -8.80 -4.67 38.45
CA ASN A 134 -9.68 -4.31 37.34
C ASN A 134 -8.83 -4.04 36.08
N GLU A 135 -9.05 -4.81 35.03
CA GLU A 135 -8.53 -4.54 33.69
C GLU A 135 -9.36 -3.44 33.04
N ILE A 136 -8.71 -2.37 32.58
CA ILE A 136 -9.33 -1.37 31.72
C ILE A 136 -8.90 -1.71 30.29
N VAL A 137 -9.84 -2.18 29.48
CA VAL A 137 -9.62 -2.46 28.06
C VAL A 137 -10.34 -1.38 27.27
N THR A 138 -9.60 -0.64 26.45
CA THR A 138 -10.13 0.35 25.51
C THR A 138 -9.72 -0.06 24.11
N ASP A 139 -10.72 -0.30 23.27
CA ASP A 139 -10.54 -0.59 21.84
C ASP A 139 -11.01 0.61 21.03
N GLU A 140 -10.08 1.26 20.34
CA GLU A 140 -10.34 2.44 19.54
C GLU A 140 -9.95 2.17 18.09
N SER A 141 -10.85 2.49 17.17
CA SER A 141 -10.58 2.40 15.74
C SER A 141 -10.76 3.75 15.08
N ASP A 142 -9.82 4.13 14.23
CA ASP A 142 -9.85 5.38 13.48
C ASP A 142 -9.66 5.13 12.00
N PHE A 143 -10.20 6.04 11.19
CA PHE A 143 -10.13 5.99 9.75
C PHE A 143 -9.73 7.36 9.21
N ALA A 144 -8.58 7.43 8.55
CA ALA A 144 -8.04 8.67 8.00
C ALA A 144 -7.91 8.59 6.48
N PHE A 145 -8.31 9.67 5.81
CA PHE A 145 -8.08 9.88 4.39
C PHE A 145 -6.94 10.86 4.19
N GLY A 146 -6.24 10.73 3.05
CA GLY A 146 -5.17 11.63 2.71
C GLY A 146 -4.78 11.55 1.25
N ALA A 147 -3.71 12.26 0.92
CA ALA A 147 -3.05 12.21 -0.38
C ALA A 147 -1.66 11.60 -0.22
N ASN A 148 -1.09 11.14 -1.31
CA ASN A 148 0.29 10.68 -1.34
C ASN A 148 1.03 11.19 -2.59
N LEU A 149 2.34 11.31 -2.47
CA LEU A 149 3.24 11.63 -3.56
C LEU A 149 4.51 10.80 -3.42
N GLY A 150 4.99 10.24 -4.53
CA GLY A 150 6.15 9.38 -4.49
C GLY A 150 6.85 9.22 -5.83
N ALA A 151 7.99 8.55 -5.76
CA ALA A 151 8.79 8.18 -6.92
C ALA A 151 9.42 6.81 -6.72
N GLY A 152 9.88 6.20 -7.80
CA GLY A 152 10.52 4.90 -7.74
C GLY A 152 11.27 4.53 -8.99
N LEU A 153 11.92 3.37 -8.90
CA LEU A 153 12.64 2.73 -9.99
C LEU A 153 12.08 1.33 -10.22
N GLU A 154 11.86 0.98 -11.47
CA GLU A 154 11.56 -0.37 -11.90
C GLU A 154 12.77 -0.93 -12.68
N LEU A 155 13.26 -2.07 -12.25
CA LEU A 155 14.38 -2.78 -12.86
C LEU A 155 13.85 -4.02 -13.57
N ARG A 156 14.07 -4.13 -14.88
CA ARG A 156 13.73 -5.32 -15.65
C ARG A 156 14.67 -6.46 -15.31
N MET A 157 14.15 -7.53 -14.72
CA MET A 157 14.92 -8.71 -14.35
C MET A 157 14.77 -9.86 -15.34
N ALA A 158 13.54 -10.06 -15.86
CA ALA A 158 13.22 -11.15 -16.77
C ALA A 158 12.05 -10.74 -17.71
N PRO A 159 11.72 -11.54 -18.74
CA PRO A 159 10.64 -11.21 -19.68
C PRO A 159 9.28 -10.96 -19.04
N LYS A 160 9.01 -11.55 -17.86
CA LYS A 160 7.76 -11.44 -17.11
C LYS A 160 7.92 -10.85 -15.71
N TRP A 161 9.15 -10.52 -15.29
CA TRP A 161 9.42 -10.05 -13.94
C TRP A 161 10.22 -8.76 -13.94
N ASP A 162 9.77 -7.81 -13.16
CA ASP A 162 10.50 -6.61 -12.80
C ASP A 162 10.66 -6.56 -11.28
N PHE A 163 11.61 -5.78 -10.85
CA PHE A 163 11.83 -5.42 -9.45
C PHE A 163 11.54 -3.93 -9.30
N ASN A 164 10.74 -3.56 -8.33
CA ASN A 164 10.35 -2.17 -8.07
C ASN A 164 10.81 -1.74 -6.69
N ILE A 165 11.48 -0.60 -6.63
CA ILE A 165 11.80 0.11 -5.40
C ILE A 165 11.12 1.46 -5.48
N SER A 166 10.33 1.82 -4.47
CA SER A 166 9.61 3.09 -4.47
C SER A 166 9.56 3.70 -3.07
N GLY A 167 9.57 5.03 -3.03
CA GLY A 167 9.37 5.82 -1.82
C GLY A 167 8.20 6.77 -2.02
N LYS A 168 7.37 6.95 -1.00
CA LYS A 168 6.28 7.91 -1.00
C LYS A 168 6.11 8.57 0.35
N TYR A 169 5.58 9.78 0.33
CA TYR A 169 5.13 10.48 1.53
C TYR A 169 3.60 10.52 1.55
N LEU A 170 3.01 10.21 2.70
CA LEU A 170 1.58 10.26 2.95
C LEU A 170 1.24 11.56 3.68
N PHE A 171 0.34 12.33 3.09
CA PHE A 171 -0.22 13.55 3.66
C PHE A 171 -1.60 13.23 4.23
N SER A 172 -1.64 12.81 5.48
CA SER A 172 -2.87 12.46 6.19
C SER A 172 -2.72 12.79 7.67
N ARG A 173 -3.73 12.51 8.48
CA ARG A 173 -3.61 12.56 9.94
C ARG A 173 -2.46 11.67 10.45
N TYR A 174 -2.22 10.55 9.76
CA TYR A 174 -1.09 9.63 10.02
C TYR A 174 -0.01 9.81 8.95
N SER A 175 0.58 11.02 8.93
CA SER A 175 1.64 11.36 7.97
C SER A 175 2.85 10.48 8.18
N GLN A 176 3.38 9.90 7.10
CA GLN A 176 4.49 8.97 7.17
C GLN A 176 5.25 8.89 5.85
N PHE A 177 6.53 8.59 5.93
CA PHE A 177 7.33 8.21 4.77
C PHE A 177 7.32 6.68 4.62
N VAL A 178 7.07 6.19 3.42
CA VAL A 178 6.94 4.77 3.14
C VAL A 178 7.91 4.37 2.03
N ILE A 179 8.76 3.38 2.30
CA ILE A 179 9.61 2.73 1.32
C ILE A 179 9.06 1.35 1.03
N SER A 180 9.01 0.95 -0.24
CA SER A 180 8.53 -0.37 -0.67
C SER A 180 9.49 -1.00 -1.65
N VAL A 181 9.67 -2.33 -1.50
CA VAL A 181 10.48 -3.18 -2.38
C VAL A 181 9.61 -4.34 -2.84
N GLN A 182 9.44 -4.52 -4.15
CA GLN A 182 8.42 -5.40 -4.71
C GLN A 182 8.91 -6.17 -5.93
N GLY A 183 8.47 -7.43 -6.05
CA GLY A 183 8.48 -8.16 -7.32
C GLY A 183 7.21 -7.83 -8.11
N VAL A 184 7.34 -7.60 -9.40
CA VAL A 184 6.24 -7.26 -10.31
C VAL A 184 6.16 -8.29 -11.42
N TYR A 185 5.02 -8.99 -11.51
CA TYR A 185 4.75 -10.00 -12.53
C TYR A 185 3.86 -9.45 -13.64
N PHE A 186 4.22 -9.72 -14.90
CA PHE A 186 3.47 -9.34 -16.09
C PHE A 186 2.68 -10.54 -16.65
N PHE A 187 1.38 -10.39 -16.83
CA PHE A 187 0.53 -11.46 -17.38
C PHE A 187 0.87 -11.76 -18.86
N LYS A 188 1.22 -10.73 -19.63
CA LYS A 188 1.70 -10.89 -21.01
C LYS A 188 3.21 -10.68 -21.06
N SER A 189 3.94 -11.66 -21.63
CA SER A 189 5.37 -11.49 -21.88
C SER A 189 5.59 -10.27 -22.78
N ARG A 190 6.48 -9.37 -22.35
CA ARG A 190 6.96 -8.28 -23.21
C ARG A 190 7.83 -8.90 -24.28
N ARG A 191 7.33 -8.95 -25.51
CA ARG A 191 8.18 -9.30 -26.66
C ARG A 191 9.37 -8.36 -26.64
N THR A 192 10.55 -8.93 -26.60
CA THR A 192 11.83 -8.21 -26.64
C THR A 192 11.86 -7.35 -27.91
N ALA A 193 11.50 -6.08 -27.80
CA ALA A 193 11.78 -5.08 -28.82
C ALA A 193 13.28 -4.69 -28.75
N TYR A 194 14.17 -5.68 -28.65
CA TYR A 194 15.60 -5.54 -28.77
C TYR A 194 16.08 -6.45 -29.91
N ARG A 195 15.78 -6.01 -31.11
CA ARG A 195 16.58 -6.30 -32.30
C ARG A 195 16.68 -4.98 -33.06
N ARG A 196 17.64 -4.15 -32.68
CA ARG A 196 18.52 -3.37 -33.58
C ARG A 196 19.34 -2.39 -32.76
#